data_cb8985a298c3fc051bf5ee9e82749678
#
_entry.id   cb8985a298c3fc051bf5ee9e82749678
#
_cell.length_a   1.000
_cell.length_b   1.000
_cell.length_c   1.000
_cell.angle_alpha   90.00
_cell.angle_beta   90.00
_cell.angle_gamma   90.00
#
_symmetry.space_group_name_H-M   'P 1'
#
loop_
_entity.id
_entity.type
_entity.pdbx_description
1 polymer ?
#
loop_
_entity_poly.entity_id
_entity_poly.type
_entity_poly.pdbx_seq_one_letter_code
_entity_poly.pdbx_strand_id
1 'polypeptide(L)'
;MRKLKNTLYITKPEAYLSRDGENIVIKIDGKEIGRRPIHLLESIICFHYTGMNGALLRLCAEHGVSVSFMDSHGRFCGRVQGRINGNVLLRRKQFRVADSPENALSIARHMVLAKIVNGRKILSRALRDHPGQIGRAHV
;
A
#
# COMPACT_ATOMS: atom_id res chain seq x y z
N MET A 1 3.82 -11.98 17.25
CA MET A 1 2.77 -11.05 16.78
C MET A 1 3.29 -10.26 15.58
N ARG A 2 2.67 -10.37 14.40
CA ARG A 2 3.14 -9.67 13.19
C ARG A 2 2.76 -8.18 13.33
N LYS A 3 3.74 -7.28 13.43
CA LYS A 3 3.46 -5.84 13.47
C LYS A 3 2.88 -5.42 12.12
N LEU A 4 1.70 -4.81 12.13
CA LEU A 4 1.14 -4.17 10.94
C LEU A 4 2.03 -2.96 10.62
N LYS A 5 2.62 -2.97 9.43
CA LYS A 5 3.37 -1.83 8.92
C LYS A 5 2.42 -0.88 8.20
N ASN A 6 2.75 0.41 8.24
CA ASN A 6 1.91 1.47 7.70
C ASN A 6 2.46 1.98 6.35
N THR A 7 1.58 2.57 5.55
CA THR A 7 1.96 3.33 4.36
C THR A 7 2.05 4.81 4.71
N LEU A 8 3.14 5.45 4.33
CA LEU A 8 3.33 6.90 4.45
C LEU A 8 2.90 7.56 3.14
N TYR A 9 1.89 8.42 3.21
CA TYR A 9 1.41 9.20 2.07
C TYR A 9 1.97 10.62 2.12
N ILE A 10 2.65 11.05 1.07
CA ILE A 10 3.17 12.39 0.88
C ILE A 10 2.31 13.10 -0.16
N THR A 11 1.45 13.99 0.30
CA THR A 11 0.47 14.70 -0.54
C THR A 11 0.83 16.16 -0.80
N LYS A 12 1.87 16.68 -0.14
CA LYS A 12 2.34 18.05 -0.33
C LYS A 12 3.34 18.10 -1.48
N PRO A 13 3.10 18.89 -2.54
CA PRO A 13 3.99 18.94 -3.71
C PRO A 13 5.39 19.47 -3.40
N GLU A 14 5.51 20.38 -2.42
CA GLU A 14 6.78 21.00 -2.00
C GLU A 14 7.58 20.13 -1.02
N ALA A 15 7.06 18.95 -0.66
CA ALA A 15 7.71 18.10 0.31
C ALA A 15 9.02 17.52 -0.24
N TYR A 16 10.05 17.54 0.59
CA TYR A 16 11.32 16.88 0.35
C TYR A 16 11.59 15.85 1.44
N LEU A 17 11.95 14.63 1.03
CA LEU A 17 12.22 13.53 1.95
C LEU A 17 13.73 13.31 2.07
N SER A 18 14.23 13.20 3.29
CA SER A 18 15.63 12.91 3.57
C SER A 18 15.78 11.87 4.67
N ARG A 19 16.97 11.25 4.70
CA ARG A 19 17.35 10.31 5.75
C ARG A 19 17.99 11.08 6.92
N ASP A 20 17.64 10.68 8.15
CA ASP A 20 18.37 11.00 9.35
C ASP A 20 18.42 9.77 10.27
N GLY A 21 19.59 9.08 10.30
CA GLY A 21 19.72 7.78 10.94
C GLY A 21 18.78 6.74 10.33
N GLU A 22 17.93 6.16 11.15
CA GLU A 22 16.87 5.21 10.78
C GLU A 22 15.50 5.88 10.60
N ASN A 23 15.47 7.21 10.41
CA ASN A 23 14.26 7.97 10.26
C ASN A 23 14.15 8.59 8.87
N ILE A 24 12.91 8.70 8.42
CA ILE A 24 12.51 9.52 7.28
C ILE A 24 12.14 10.89 7.83
N VAL A 25 12.81 11.92 7.35
CA VAL A 25 12.53 13.32 7.68
C VAL A 25 11.81 13.97 6.51
N ILE A 26 10.66 14.58 6.80
CA ILE A 26 9.83 15.29 5.83
C ILE A 26 10.08 16.79 6.02
N LYS A 27 10.49 17.47 4.95
CA LYS A 27 10.78 18.90 4.95
C LYS A 27 9.92 19.64 3.94
N ILE A 28 9.51 20.85 4.28
CA ILE A 28 8.93 21.85 3.37
C ILE A 28 9.71 23.15 3.58
N ASP A 29 10.16 23.78 2.52
CA ASP A 29 10.97 25.00 2.55
C ASP A 29 12.19 24.90 3.51
N GLY A 30 12.84 23.72 3.50
CA GLY A 30 14.00 23.43 4.35
C GLY A 30 13.66 23.15 5.83
N LYS A 31 12.42 23.37 6.29
CA LYS A 31 11.99 23.13 7.66
C LYS A 31 11.45 21.72 7.82
N GLU A 32 11.85 21.02 8.88
CA GLU A 32 11.30 19.72 9.24
C GLU A 32 9.85 19.88 9.71
N ILE A 33 8.92 19.20 9.04
CA ILE A 33 7.49 19.17 9.39
C ILE A 33 7.05 17.82 9.96
N GLY A 34 7.90 16.82 9.85
CA GLY A 34 7.59 15.51 10.38
C GLY A 34 8.74 14.53 10.27
N ARG A 35 8.69 13.50 11.13
CA ARG A 35 9.69 12.44 11.21
C ARG A 35 8.99 11.11 11.42
N ARG A 36 9.44 10.05 10.75
CA ARG A 36 8.90 8.70 10.90
C ARG A 36 10.01 7.65 10.88
N PRO A 37 10.04 6.73 11.85
CA PRO A 37 10.97 5.60 11.84
C PRO A 37 10.69 4.66 10.68
N ILE A 38 11.74 4.23 9.97
CA ILE A 38 11.63 3.38 8.77
C ILE A 38 11.03 2.00 9.09
N HIS A 39 11.31 1.44 10.26
CA HIS A 39 10.86 0.10 10.67
C HIS A 39 9.34 -0.01 10.87
N LEU A 40 8.63 1.12 10.97
CA LEU A 40 7.17 1.17 11.06
C LEU A 40 6.48 1.17 9.70
N LEU A 41 7.26 1.28 8.61
CA LEU A 41 6.72 1.47 7.27
C LEU A 41 6.90 0.22 6.40
N GLU A 42 5.94 0.01 5.52
CA GLU A 42 5.98 -0.97 4.44
C GLU A 42 6.16 -0.29 3.08
N SER A 43 5.60 0.91 2.94
CA SER A 43 5.67 1.66 1.70
C SER A 43 5.57 3.17 1.93
N ILE A 44 6.09 3.92 0.96
CA ILE A 44 5.93 5.37 0.83
C ILE A 44 5.26 5.63 -0.51
N ILE A 45 4.21 6.43 -0.53
CA ILE A 45 3.54 6.86 -1.74
C ILE A 45 3.65 8.38 -1.82
N CYS A 46 4.36 8.86 -2.83
CA CYS A 46 4.57 10.28 -3.10
C CYS A 46 3.64 10.70 -4.22
N PHE A 47 2.80 11.67 -3.95
CA PHE A 47 1.99 12.36 -4.96
C PHE A 47 2.75 13.60 -5.40
N HIS A 48 2.58 13.99 -6.66
CA HIS A 48 3.33 15.10 -7.27
C HIS A 48 4.85 14.82 -7.38
N TYR A 49 5.60 15.84 -7.66
CA TYR A 49 7.06 15.78 -7.85
C TYR A 49 7.83 15.90 -6.54
N THR A 50 7.46 15.10 -5.56
CA THR A 50 8.15 15.06 -4.27
C THR A 50 9.61 14.68 -4.46
N GLY A 51 10.51 15.52 -3.99
CA GLY A 51 11.95 15.26 -4.02
C GLY A 51 12.38 14.33 -2.88
N MET A 52 13.39 13.48 -3.15
CA MET A 52 14.04 12.71 -2.09
C MET A 52 15.51 12.44 -2.41
N ASN A 53 16.33 12.31 -1.36
CA ASN A 53 17.75 12.03 -1.56
C ASN A 53 18.04 10.53 -1.74
N GLY A 54 19.16 10.24 -2.44
CA GLY A 54 19.58 8.86 -2.71
C GLY A 54 19.88 8.05 -1.43
N ALA A 55 20.30 8.70 -0.35
CA ALA A 55 20.55 8.04 0.93
C ALA A 55 19.26 7.49 1.54
N LEU A 56 18.14 8.20 1.39
CA LEU A 56 16.84 7.72 1.81
C LEU A 56 16.36 6.56 0.93
N LEU A 57 16.51 6.65 -0.40
CA LEU A 57 16.16 5.57 -1.32
C LEU A 57 16.92 4.29 -0.98
N ARG A 58 18.21 4.39 -0.67
CA ARG A 58 19.03 3.27 -0.22
C ARG A 58 18.49 2.68 1.08
N LEU A 59 18.20 3.50 2.09
CA LEU A 59 17.63 3.04 3.35
C LEU A 59 16.30 2.30 3.14
N CYS A 60 15.40 2.85 2.32
CA CYS A 60 14.15 2.21 1.96
C CYS A 60 14.38 0.83 1.31
N ALA A 61 15.33 0.75 0.37
CA ALA A 61 15.68 -0.49 -0.31
C ALA A 61 16.23 -1.57 0.66
N GLU A 62 17.09 -1.18 1.59
CA GLU A 62 17.69 -2.05 2.62
C GLU A 62 16.63 -2.61 3.58
N HIS A 63 15.64 -1.79 3.94
CA HIS A 63 14.54 -2.18 4.84
C HIS A 63 13.32 -2.80 4.14
N GLY A 64 13.39 -2.96 2.81
CA GLY A 64 12.29 -3.52 2.02
C GLY A 64 11.05 -2.61 1.94
N VAL A 65 11.24 -1.32 2.19
CA VAL A 65 10.19 -0.29 2.02
C VAL A 65 10.16 0.13 0.56
N SER A 66 9.02 -0.05 -0.11
CA SER A 66 8.85 0.40 -1.49
C SER A 66 8.49 1.89 -1.54
N VAL A 67 9.04 2.60 -2.53
CA VAL A 67 8.69 4.01 -2.78
C VAL A 67 8.01 4.10 -4.13
N SER A 68 6.76 4.55 -4.15
CA SER A 68 5.97 4.73 -5.37
C SER A 68 5.71 6.21 -5.60
N PHE A 69 5.82 6.63 -6.86
CA PHE A 69 5.55 7.97 -7.32
C PHE A 69 4.27 7.99 -8.14
N MET A 70 3.40 8.92 -7.83
CA MET A 70 2.13 9.17 -8.49
C MET A 70 2.11 10.61 -9.00
N ASP A 71 1.39 10.87 -10.09
CA ASP A 71 1.10 12.24 -10.52
C ASP A 71 0.05 12.90 -9.62
N SER A 72 -0.32 14.15 -9.93
CA SER A 72 -1.36 14.90 -9.22
C SER A 72 -2.76 14.27 -9.29
N HIS A 73 -3.00 13.39 -10.26
CA HIS A 73 -4.27 12.68 -10.46
C HIS A 73 -4.25 11.26 -9.89
N GLY A 74 -3.16 10.88 -9.20
CA GLY A 74 -3.00 9.55 -8.63
C GLY A 74 -2.63 8.46 -9.63
N ARG A 75 -2.20 8.81 -10.84
CA ARG A 75 -1.70 7.85 -11.83
C ARG A 75 -0.29 7.43 -11.47
N PHE A 76 -0.03 6.15 -11.60
CA PHE A 76 1.28 5.58 -11.31
C PHE A 76 2.34 6.07 -12.29
N CYS A 77 3.43 6.64 -11.78
CA CYS A 77 4.58 7.09 -12.57
C CYS A 77 5.76 6.13 -12.50
N GLY A 78 6.05 5.59 -11.31
CA GLY A 78 7.17 4.69 -11.13
C GLY A 78 7.31 4.19 -9.70
N ARG A 79 8.18 3.19 -9.52
CA ARG A 79 8.48 2.63 -8.19
C ARG A 79 9.96 2.35 -8.04
N VAL A 80 10.51 2.70 -6.88
CA VAL A 80 11.81 2.24 -6.42
C VAL A 80 11.59 1.14 -5.39
N GLN A 81 12.22 0.00 -5.62
CA GLN A 81 12.12 -1.17 -4.76
C GLN A 81 13.49 -1.80 -4.60
N GLY A 82 13.83 -2.20 -3.38
CA GLY A 82 15.04 -2.94 -3.09
C GLY A 82 15.01 -4.38 -3.61
N ARG A 83 16.01 -5.16 -3.24
CA ARG A 83 16.08 -6.58 -3.59
C ARG A 83 14.82 -7.32 -3.14
N ILE A 84 14.22 -8.03 -4.08
CA ILE A 84 13.08 -8.90 -3.78
C ILE A 84 13.66 -10.26 -3.36
N ASN A 85 13.70 -10.49 -2.06
CA ASN A 85 14.00 -11.80 -1.51
C ASN A 85 12.71 -12.63 -1.55
N GLY A 86 12.49 -13.36 -2.64
CA GLY A 86 11.30 -14.17 -2.84
C GLY A 86 11.63 -15.65 -2.94
N ASN A 87 10.72 -16.49 -2.44
CA ASN A 87 10.79 -17.92 -2.65
C ASN A 87 10.47 -18.23 -4.12
N VAL A 88 11.49 -18.54 -4.90
CA VAL A 88 11.37 -18.87 -6.34
C VAL A 88 10.45 -20.08 -6.54
N LEU A 89 10.49 -21.07 -5.65
CA LEU A 89 9.63 -22.26 -5.74
C LEU A 89 8.16 -21.89 -5.54
N LEU A 90 7.87 -20.97 -4.62
CA LEU A 90 6.51 -20.48 -4.41
C LEU A 90 6.00 -19.73 -5.66
N ARG A 91 6.82 -18.88 -6.27
CA ARG A 91 6.44 -18.18 -7.50
C ARG A 91 6.18 -19.15 -8.66
N ARG A 92 7.05 -20.14 -8.84
CA ARG A 92 6.82 -21.20 -9.84
C ARG A 92 5.53 -21.96 -9.58
N LYS A 93 5.21 -22.26 -8.30
CA LYS A 93 3.95 -22.90 -7.93
C LYS A 93 2.74 -22.01 -8.24
N GLN A 94 2.84 -20.69 -7.97
CA GLN A 94 1.78 -19.74 -8.31
C GLN A 94 1.47 -19.72 -9.80
N PHE A 95 2.50 -19.68 -10.67
CA PHE A 95 2.30 -19.78 -12.12
C PHE A 95 1.61 -21.08 -12.51
N ARG A 96 2.10 -22.24 -12.04
CA ARG A 96 1.46 -23.54 -12.34
C ARG A 96 0.01 -23.62 -11.88
N VAL A 97 -0.31 -23.02 -10.73
CA VAL A 97 -1.69 -22.96 -10.23
C VAL A 97 -2.54 -22.05 -11.11
N ALA A 98 -2.00 -20.91 -11.55
CA ALA A 98 -2.72 -19.99 -12.44
C ALA A 98 -3.01 -20.61 -13.82
N ASP A 99 -2.09 -21.45 -14.33
CA ASP A 99 -2.21 -22.14 -15.61
C ASP A 99 -3.19 -23.35 -15.56
N SER A 100 -3.60 -23.79 -14.35
CA SER A 100 -4.54 -24.89 -14.15
C SER A 100 -5.93 -24.35 -13.82
N PRO A 101 -6.94 -24.48 -14.70
CA PRO A 101 -8.30 -24.00 -14.45
C PRO A 101 -8.91 -24.54 -13.16
N GLU A 102 -8.68 -25.80 -12.83
CA GLU A 102 -9.23 -26.44 -11.63
C GLU A 102 -8.64 -25.83 -10.35
N ASN A 103 -7.31 -25.64 -10.30
CA ASN A 103 -6.64 -25.03 -9.17
C ASN A 103 -6.98 -23.53 -9.03
N ALA A 104 -7.03 -22.81 -10.15
CA ALA A 104 -7.44 -21.42 -10.20
C ALA A 104 -8.89 -21.25 -9.71
N LEU A 105 -9.80 -22.15 -10.13
CA LEU A 105 -11.19 -22.14 -9.70
C LEU A 105 -11.34 -22.30 -8.18
N SER A 106 -10.56 -23.21 -7.58
CA SER A 106 -10.57 -23.40 -6.12
C SER A 106 -10.22 -22.09 -5.38
N ILE A 107 -9.18 -21.40 -5.80
CA ILE A 107 -8.75 -20.12 -5.21
C ILE A 107 -9.80 -19.03 -5.45
N ALA A 108 -10.32 -18.92 -6.67
CA ALA A 108 -11.35 -17.95 -7.04
C ALA A 108 -12.62 -18.11 -6.19
N ARG A 109 -13.06 -19.36 -5.96
CA ARG A 109 -14.21 -19.65 -5.08
C ARG A 109 -14.01 -19.11 -3.67
N HIS A 110 -12.83 -19.31 -3.06
CA HIS A 110 -12.54 -18.79 -1.73
C HIS A 110 -12.54 -17.25 -1.69
N MET A 111 -11.99 -16.61 -2.71
CA MET A 111 -11.98 -15.14 -2.82
C MET A 111 -13.40 -14.57 -2.95
N VAL A 112 -14.24 -15.19 -3.80
CA VAL A 112 -15.63 -14.78 -3.99
C VAL A 112 -16.45 -14.98 -2.72
N LEU A 113 -16.32 -16.14 -2.07
CA LEU A 113 -16.99 -16.42 -0.79
C LEU A 113 -16.59 -15.39 0.28
N ALA A 114 -15.30 -15.10 0.42
CA ALA A 114 -14.82 -14.10 1.38
C ALA A 114 -15.40 -12.71 1.07
N LYS A 115 -15.49 -12.33 -0.20
CA LYS A 115 -16.08 -11.06 -0.64
C LYS A 115 -17.57 -10.97 -0.32
N ILE A 116 -18.33 -12.05 -0.57
CA ILE A 116 -19.75 -12.12 -0.25
C ILE A 116 -19.98 -12.02 1.26
N VAL A 117 -19.23 -12.78 2.06
CA VAL A 117 -19.35 -12.74 3.53
C VAL A 117 -19.01 -11.36 4.08
N ASN A 118 -17.97 -10.73 3.57
CA ASN A 118 -17.59 -9.39 3.98
C ASN A 118 -18.64 -8.35 3.56
N GLY A 119 -19.14 -8.42 2.34
CA GLY A 119 -20.22 -7.55 1.85
C GLY A 119 -21.49 -7.70 2.72
N ARG A 120 -21.89 -8.93 3.04
CA ARG A 120 -23.03 -9.21 3.94
C ARG A 120 -22.80 -8.57 5.33
N LYS A 121 -21.60 -8.70 5.91
CA LYS A 121 -21.28 -8.10 7.21
C LYS A 121 -21.41 -6.58 7.19
N ILE A 122 -20.90 -5.92 6.14
CA ILE A 122 -20.98 -4.47 5.97
C ILE A 122 -22.43 -4.02 5.85
N LEU A 123 -23.22 -4.69 4.98
CA LEU A 123 -24.64 -4.37 4.80
C LEU A 123 -25.45 -4.59 6.08
N SER A 124 -25.23 -5.71 6.78
CA SER A 124 -25.92 -6.02 8.05
C SER A 124 -25.58 -4.98 9.12
N ARG A 125 -24.35 -4.49 9.15
CA ARG A 125 -23.95 -3.41 10.07
C ARG A 125 -24.62 -2.09 9.69
N ALA A 126 -24.58 -1.72 8.41
CA ALA A 126 -25.21 -0.49 7.94
C ALA A 126 -26.74 -0.47 8.18
N LEU A 127 -27.42 -1.61 7.97
CA LEU A 127 -28.86 -1.74 8.29
C LEU A 127 -29.16 -1.58 9.78
N ARG A 128 -28.30 -2.09 10.65
CA ARG A 128 -28.47 -1.94 12.09
C ARG A 128 -28.20 -0.51 12.55
N ASP A 129 -27.14 0.12 12.01
CA ASP A 129 -26.69 1.45 12.44
C ASP A 129 -27.56 2.57 11.80
N HIS A 130 -28.21 2.31 10.65
CA HIS A 130 -29.04 3.24 9.90
C HIS A 130 -30.35 2.59 9.41
N PRO A 131 -31.27 2.20 10.30
CA PRO A 131 -32.51 1.57 9.89
C PRO A 131 -33.36 2.51 9.03
N GLY A 132 -33.75 2.05 7.83
CA GLY A 132 -34.59 2.78 6.89
C GLY A 132 -33.88 3.68 5.87
N GLN A 133 -32.55 3.76 5.88
CA GLN A 133 -31.78 4.54 4.88
C GLN A 133 -31.20 3.69 3.72
N ILE A 134 -31.12 2.36 3.89
CA ILE A 134 -30.61 1.47 2.86
C ILE A 134 -31.78 0.96 2.02
N GLY A 135 -31.71 1.19 0.71
CA GLY A 135 -32.73 0.72 -0.26
C GLY A 135 -33.56 1.82 -0.89
N ARG A 136 -33.35 3.08 -0.56
CA ARG A 136 -33.91 4.18 -1.34
C ARG A 136 -32.96 4.50 -2.49
N ALA A 137 -33.18 3.84 -3.65
CA ALA A 137 -32.65 4.35 -4.89
C ALA A 137 -33.30 5.72 -5.12
N HIS A 138 -32.48 6.77 -5.25
CA HIS A 138 -33.00 8.02 -5.80
C HIS A 138 -33.32 7.76 -7.26
N VAL A 139 -34.62 7.72 -7.57
CA VAL A 139 -35.16 7.84 -8.93
C VAL A 139 -35.09 9.29 -9.33
#